data_b3d40cb9265706467006d7059c7c010e
#
_entry.id   b3d40cb9265706467006d7059c7c010e
#
_cell.length_a   1.000
_cell.length_b   1.000
_cell.length_c   1.000
_cell.angle_alpha   90.00
_cell.angle_beta   90.00
_cell.angle_gamma   90.00
#
_symmetry.space_group_name_H-M   'P 1'
#
loop_
_entity.id
_entity.type
_entity.pdbx_description
1 polymer ?
#
loop_
_entity_poly.entity_id
_entity_poly.type
_entity_poly.pdbx_seq_one_letter_code
_entity_poly.pdbx_strand_id
1 'polypeptide(L)'
;MLKGKTVVLGITGSIAAYKMANVASMLAKQHCDVQVIMTKNATQFITPLTFETLCNTRCMVDTFDRNFQYNVEHVALAKRADLVMVAPASANIIAKMSHGIADDMLSTTVLACRCKKLVAPAMNTNMYENPVTQDNLETLRRYGFGIIDPAVGMLACKDVGAGKLPKEELLYNHILQEILCPKDLAGKKVLVTAGPTCEPVDPVRIYTNRSSGKMGYALARECSLRGADVTLVTGKTSLEPWPFVKVVPIETAQQMFDEVTSRAPEMDIIIKAAAVADYRPKTVADQKLKKGDGEFTLTFERTQDILKTLGERKPQGQFLCGFSMETENMLENSQAKLAKKNADMIVANNLKVAGAGFAGDTNVVTIITRDTVKELPLMSKQEAAHQIVGEIVSRLG
;
A
#
# COMPACT_ATOMS: atom_id res chain seq x y z
N MET A 1 7.56 8.52 10.47
CA MET A 1 6.72 7.31 10.36
C MET A 1 7.35 6.08 11.05
N LEU A 2 8.66 5.83 10.91
CA LEU A 2 9.33 4.63 11.45
C LEU A 2 10.16 4.89 12.72
N LYS A 3 9.91 5.98 13.43
CA LYS A 3 10.61 6.28 14.68
C LYS A 3 10.42 5.15 15.69
N GLY A 4 11.52 4.65 16.26
CA GLY A 4 11.53 3.52 17.21
C GLY A 4 11.48 2.14 16.57
N LYS A 5 11.44 2.03 15.22
CA LYS A 5 11.57 0.78 14.48
C LYS A 5 13.02 0.53 14.07
N THR A 6 13.45 -0.72 14.19
CA THR A 6 14.77 -1.19 13.76
C THR A 6 14.65 -2.12 12.56
N VAL A 7 15.30 -1.76 11.45
CA VAL A 7 15.36 -2.60 10.24
C VAL A 7 16.80 -3.04 10.02
N VAL A 8 17.01 -4.33 9.88
CA VAL A 8 18.30 -4.91 9.49
C VAL A 8 18.33 -5.16 7.99
N LEU A 9 19.25 -4.53 7.27
CA LEU A 9 19.50 -4.74 5.86
C LEU A 9 20.70 -5.67 5.68
N GLY A 10 20.48 -6.88 5.17
CA GLY A 10 21.51 -7.86 4.81
C GLY A 10 21.88 -7.71 3.33
N ILE A 11 23.12 -7.33 3.04
CA ILE A 11 23.59 -7.06 1.68
C ILE A 11 24.59 -8.12 1.26
N THR A 12 24.35 -8.76 0.12
CA THR A 12 25.21 -9.84 -0.37
C THR A 12 25.89 -9.51 -1.69
N GLY A 13 26.81 -10.35 -2.13
CA GLY A 13 27.66 -10.15 -3.30
C GLY A 13 26.90 -10.18 -4.61
N SER A 14 26.35 -9.04 -5.00
CA SER A 14 25.69 -8.82 -6.28
C SER A 14 25.96 -7.38 -6.75
N ILE A 15 26.06 -7.16 -8.03
CA ILE A 15 26.16 -5.81 -8.62
C ILE A 15 24.98 -4.90 -8.16
N ALA A 16 23.83 -5.49 -7.87
CA ALA A 16 22.66 -4.74 -7.39
C ALA A 16 22.79 -4.19 -5.96
N ALA A 17 23.88 -4.48 -5.23
CA ALA A 17 24.13 -4.00 -3.87
C ALA A 17 24.06 -2.45 -3.76
N TYR A 18 24.48 -1.71 -4.80
CA TYR A 18 24.43 -0.25 -4.82
C TYR A 18 23.01 0.31 -4.63
N LYS A 19 21.99 -0.40 -5.10
CA LYS A 19 20.59 0.01 -4.98
C LYS A 19 20.12 0.08 -3.53
N MET A 20 20.70 -0.74 -2.66
CA MET A 20 20.34 -0.77 -1.25
C MET A 20 20.75 0.51 -0.50
N ALA A 21 21.69 1.29 -1.04
CA ALA A 21 22.00 2.61 -0.50
C ALA A 21 20.79 3.55 -0.56
N ASN A 22 20.00 3.49 -1.65
CA ASN A 22 18.75 4.26 -1.76
C ASN A 22 17.71 3.79 -0.74
N VAL A 23 17.52 2.48 -0.58
CA VAL A 23 16.57 1.92 0.41
C VAL A 23 16.98 2.33 1.84
N ALA A 24 18.27 2.23 2.17
CA ALA A 24 18.81 2.66 3.45
C ALA A 24 18.53 4.16 3.71
N SER A 25 18.80 5.01 2.72
CA SER A 25 18.51 6.45 2.77
C SER A 25 17.02 6.75 2.96
N MET A 26 16.13 6.02 2.25
CA MET A 26 14.67 6.19 2.39
C MET A 26 14.21 5.85 3.81
N LEU A 27 14.73 4.78 4.40
CA LEU A 27 14.42 4.37 5.77
C LEU A 27 14.95 5.37 6.80
N ALA A 28 16.20 5.80 6.66
CA ALA A 28 16.83 6.80 7.55
C ALA A 28 16.05 8.13 7.56
N LYS A 29 15.58 8.61 6.39
CA LYS A 29 14.71 9.80 6.28
C LYS A 29 13.38 9.66 7.03
N GLN A 30 12.92 8.43 7.29
CA GLN A 30 11.72 8.16 8.10
C GLN A 30 12.05 7.97 9.59
N HIS A 31 13.27 8.29 10.02
CA HIS A 31 13.76 8.12 11.40
C HIS A 31 13.76 6.65 11.85
N CYS A 32 13.96 5.71 10.91
CA CYS A 32 14.19 4.30 11.22
C CYS A 32 15.60 4.10 11.74
N ASP A 33 15.79 3.22 12.75
CA ASP A 33 17.10 2.69 13.11
C ASP A 33 17.51 1.64 12.08
N VAL A 34 18.37 2.02 11.13
CA VAL A 34 18.82 1.16 10.04
C VAL A 34 20.15 0.52 10.41
N GLN A 35 20.16 -0.79 10.53
CA GLN A 35 21.36 -1.58 10.79
C GLN A 35 21.77 -2.34 9.54
N VAL A 36 23.01 -2.24 9.11
CA VAL A 36 23.46 -2.84 7.86
C VAL A 36 24.50 -3.94 8.14
N ILE A 37 24.26 -5.11 7.58
CA ILE A 37 25.20 -6.24 7.60
C ILE A 37 25.57 -6.57 6.16
N MET A 38 26.86 -6.57 5.86
CA MET A 38 27.37 -6.92 4.54
C MET A 38 28.15 -8.23 4.59
N THR A 39 27.97 -9.09 3.58
CA THR A 39 28.90 -10.20 3.39
C THR A 39 30.24 -9.69 2.83
N LYS A 40 31.34 -10.43 3.04
CA LYS A 40 32.65 -10.09 2.47
C LYS A 40 32.58 -9.87 0.96
N ASN A 41 31.77 -10.65 0.24
CA ASN A 41 31.60 -10.49 -1.20
C ASN A 41 30.83 -9.20 -1.56
N ALA A 42 29.94 -8.72 -0.70
CA ALA A 42 29.22 -7.46 -0.93
C ALA A 42 30.17 -6.26 -0.91
N THR A 43 31.21 -6.28 -0.08
CA THR A 43 32.19 -5.18 0.03
C THR A 43 33.03 -4.98 -1.23
N GLN A 44 33.01 -5.94 -2.16
CA GLN A 44 33.66 -5.81 -3.48
C GLN A 44 32.85 -4.96 -4.46
N PHE A 45 31.54 -4.76 -4.20
CA PHE A 45 30.64 -4.00 -5.07
C PHE A 45 30.32 -2.60 -4.53
N ILE A 46 30.28 -2.45 -3.20
CA ILE A 46 30.01 -1.18 -2.49
C ILE A 46 30.70 -1.23 -1.14
N THR A 47 31.22 -0.08 -0.69
CA THR A 47 31.96 -0.03 0.59
C THR A 47 31.00 0.08 1.79
N PRO A 48 31.37 -0.44 2.98
CA PRO A 48 30.64 -0.23 4.23
C PRO A 48 30.44 1.25 4.55
N LEU A 49 31.43 2.10 4.27
CA LEU A 49 31.39 3.54 4.52
C LEU A 49 30.17 4.23 3.88
N THR A 50 29.70 3.74 2.73
CA THR A 50 28.48 4.28 2.08
C THR A 50 27.27 4.17 3.00
N PHE A 51 27.08 3.01 3.62
CA PHE A 51 25.94 2.77 4.51
C PHE A 51 26.10 3.45 5.85
N GLU A 52 27.33 3.48 6.39
CA GLU A 52 27.65 4.18 7.63
C GLU A 52 27.33 5.67 7.53
N THR A 53 27.68 6.29 6.40
CA THR A 53 27.39 7.71 6.13
C THR A 53 25.89 7.97 5.99
N LEU A 54 25.13 7.06 5.34
CA LEU A 54 23.70 7.24 5.10
C LEU A 54 22.83 6.98 6.34
N CYS A 55 23.22 6.01 7.16
CA CYS A 55 22.42 5.54 8.30
C CYS A 55 22.90 6.09 9.65
N ASN A 56 24.10 6.65 9.70
CA ASN A 56 24.78 7.04 10.94
C ASN A 56 24.89 5.88 11.96
N THR A 57 25.09 4.67 11.43
CA THR A 57 25.27 3.42 12.18
C THR A 57 26.46 2.67 11.60
N ARG A 58 27.14 1.87 12.41
CA ARG A 58 28.25 1.04 11.94
C ARG A 58 27.73 -0.06 11.01
N CYS A 59 28.39 -0.28 9.88
CA CYS A 59 28.13 -1.38 8.98
C CYS A 59 28.94 -2.62 9.41
N MET A 60 28.26 -3.71 9.70
CA MET A 60 28.88 -4.95 10.18
C MET A 60 29.27 -5.85 9.03
N VAL A 61 30.50 -6.36 9.03
CA VAL A 61 31.01 -7.28 8.00
C VAL A 61 31.53 -8.57 8.62
N ASP A 62 32.28 -8.47 9.71
CA ASP A 62 32.94 -9.61 10.36
C ASP A 62 32.27 -9.95 11.70
N THR A 63 32.09 -11.25 11.93
CA THR A 63 31.49 -11.76 13.17
C THR A 63 32.41 -11.56 14.37
N PHE A 64 33.72 -11.54 14.15
CA PHE A 64 34.76 -11.49 15.20
C PHE A 64 35.54 -10.16 15.21
N ASP A 65 34.90 -9.06 14.81
CA ASP A 65 35.53 -7.74 14.90
C ASP A 65 35.83 -7.39 16.37
N ARG A 66 37.09 -7.09 16.67
CA ARG A 66 37.57 -6.80 18.04
C ARG A 66 37.16 -5.44 18.60
N ASN A 67 36.59 -4.57 17.77
CA ASN A 67 36.13 -3.24 18.17
C ASN A 67 34.66 -3.22 18.65
N PHE A 68 34.18 -4.31 19.25
CA PHE A 68 32.80 -4.41 19.75
C PHE A 68 32.71 -4.03 21.24
N GLN A 69 31.61 -3.43 21.64
CA GLN A 69 31.27 -3.16 23.03
C GLN A 69 30.67 -4.43 23.66
N TYR A 70 31.41 -5.23 24.32
CA TYR A 70 31.08 -6.36 25.24
C TYR A 70 29.73 -7.10 25.07
N ASN A 71 28.96 -6.85 24.01
CA ASN A 71 27.72 -7.53 23.64
C ASN A 71 27.92 -8.37 22.38
N VAL A 72 27.33 -9.54 22.37
CA VAL A 72 27.30 -10.40 21.16
C VAL A 72 26.40 -9.74 20.13
N GLU A 73 27.00 -8.99 19.19
CA GLU A 73 26.31 -8.07 18.27
C GLU A 73 25.15 -8.73 17.52
N HIS A 74 25.33 -9.93 16.95
CA HIS A 74 24.26 -10.63 16.23
C HIS A 74 23.07 -10.98 17.13
N VAL A 75 23.29 -11.28 18.43
CA VAL A 75 22.21 -11.55 19.39
C VAL A 75 21.49 -10.25 19.77
N ALA A 76 22.24 -9.17 19.99
CA ALA A 76 21.67 -7.86 20.31
C ALA A 76 20.79 -7.33 19.17
N LEU A 77 21.27 -7.46 17.92
CA LEU A 77 20.50 -7.12 16.72
C LEU A 77 19.27 -8.00 16.56
N ALA A 78 19.41 -9.30 16.72
CA ALA A 78 18.31 -10.25 16.59
C ALA A 78 17.16 -9.97 17.56
N LYS A 79 17.48 -9.49 18.78
CA LYS A 79 16.47 -9.09 19.79
C LYS A 79 15.78 -7.76 19.48
N ARG A 80 16.48 -6.84 18.83
CA ARG A 80 16.03 -5.46 18.59
C ARG A 80 15.33 -5.29 17.26
N ALA A 81 15.62 -6.15 16.27
CA ALA A 81 15.09 -6.03 14.92
C ALA A 81 13.57 -6.22 14.86
N ASP A 82 12.87 -5.27 14.26
CA ASP A 82 11.46 -5.39 13.86
C ASP A 82 11.32 -6.14 12.54
N LEU A 83 12.34 -6.05 11.67
CA LEU A 83 12.37 -6.71 10.36
C LEU A 83 13.81 -6.89 9.89
N VAL A 84 14.06 -8.03 9.22
CA VAL A 84 15.28 -8.27 8.45
C VAL A 84 14.93 -8.34 6.97
N MET A 85 15.63 -7.57 6.12
CA MET A 85 15.55 -7.70 4.66
C MET A 85 16.92 -8.10 4.12
N VAL A 86 17.01 -9.27 3.47
CA VAL A 86 18.20 -9.67 2.72
C VAL A 86 18.02 -9.30 1.26
N ALA A 87 18.69 -8.25 0.84
CA ALA A 87 18.61 -7.70 -0.52
C ALA A 87 19.90 -6.95 -0.90
N PRO A 88 20.49 -7.19 -2.06
CA PRO A 88 20.20 -8.33 -2.92
C PRO A 88 20.55 -9.65 -2.24
N ALA A 89 19.74 -10.70 -2.45
CA ALA A 89 20.02 -12.04 -1.95
C ALA A 89 20.63 -12.91 -3.07
N SER A 90 21.90 -13.26 -2.92
CA SER A 90 22.57 -14.20 -3.83
C SER A 90 22.11 -15.64 -3.62
N ALA A 91 22.27 -16.53 -4.61
CA ALA A 91 21.97 -17.94 -4.46
C ALA A 91 22.69 -18.57 -3.26
N ASN A 92 23.93 -18.14 -2.97
CA ASN A 92 24.70 -18.60 -1.82
C ASN A 92 24.01 -18.31 -0.48
N ILE A 93 23.57 -17.05 -0.25
CA ILE A 93 22.91 -16.72 1.02
C ILE A 93 21.54 -17.38 1.14
N ILE A 94 20.81 -17.53 0.04
CA ILE A 94 19.53 -18.24 0.00
C ILE A 94 19.74 -19.71 0.42
N ALA A 95 20.75 -20.38 -0.14
CA ALA A 95 21.10 -21.75 0.24
C ALA A 95 21.53 -21.85 1.71
N LYS A 96 22.35 -20.93 2.22
CA LYS A 96 22.75 -20.91 3.64
C LYS A 96 21.53 -20.77 4.56
N MET A 97 20.66 -19.78 4.30
CA MET A 97 19.49 -19.56 5.13
C MET A 97 18.51 -20.73 5.11
N SER A 98 18.31 -21.39 3.96
CA SER A 98 17.40 -22.54 3.83
C SER A 98 17.89 -23.78 4.56
N HIS A 99 19.21 -23.92 4.75
CA HIS A 99 19.83 -25.05 5.43
C HIS A 99 20.36 -24.74 6.84
N GLY A 100 20.14 -23.52 7.34
CA GLY A 100 20.57 -23.12 8.69
C GLY A 100 22.09 -22.98 8.85
N ILE A 101 22.81 -22.71 7.76
CA ILE A 101 24.27 -22.48 7.80
C ILE A 101 24.50 -21.04 8.32
N ALA A 102 25.22 -20.90 9.43
CA ALA A 102 25.49 -19.66 10.14
C ALA A 102 27.01 -19.44 10.31
N ASP A 103 27.71 -19.26 9.19
CA ASP A 103 29.18 -19.18 9.11
C ASP A 103 29.71 -17.76 8.90
N ASP A 104 28.82 -16.75 8.81
CA ASP A 104 29.14 -15.35 8.71
C ASP A 104 28.17 -14.47 9.54
N MET A 105 28.49 -13.19 9.69
CA MET A 105 27.70 -12.27 10.51
C MET A 105 26.23 -12.18 10.07
N LEU A 106 25.97 -12.16 8.75
CA LEU A 106 24.62 -12.06 8.19
C LEU A 106 23.82 -13.34 8.47
N SER A 107 24.33 -14.49 8.08
CA SER A 107 23.63 -15.77 8.25
C SER A 107 23.37 -16.09 9.71
N THR A 108 24.32 -15.78 10.61
CA THR A 108 24.17 -15.94 12.06
C THR A 108 23.06 -15.03 12.62
N THR A 109 23.05 -13.75 12.21
CA THR A 109 22.02 -12.80 12.66
C THR A 109 20.64 -13.23 12.17
N VAL A 110 20.51 -13.59 10.88
CA VAL A 110 19.23 -14.03 10.31
C VAL A 110 18.68 -15.26 11.04
N LEU A 111 19.54 -16.24 11.36
CA LEU A 111 19.16 -17.44 12.09
C LEU A 111 18.68 -17.12 13.52
N ALA A 112 19.31 -16.14 14.18
CA ALA A 112 18.95 -15.72 15.54
C ALA A 112 17.69 -14.86 15.62
N CYS A 113 17.28 -14.18 14.52
CA CYS A 113 16.14 -13.28 14.48
C CYS A 113 14.80 -14.03 14.56
N ARG A 114 13.88 -13.50 15.39
CA ARG A 114 12.47 -13.97 15.47
C ARG A 114 11.49 -13.08 14.68
N CYS A 115 11.91 -11.87 14.29
CA CYS A 115 11.08 -10.95 13.51
C CYS A 115 10.83 -11.45 12.09
N LYS A 116 9.95 -10.75 11.36
CA LYS A 116 9.70 -11.02 9.94
C LYS A 116 10.97 -10.88 9.11
N LYS A 117 11.17 -11.79 8.18
CA LYS A 117 12.32 -11.83 7.28
C LYS A 117 11.84 -11.74 5.84
N LEU A 118 12.42 -10.81 5.09
CA LEU A 118 12.19 -10.62 3.66
C LEU A 118 13.45 -10.94 2.88
N VAL A 119 13.29 -11.60 1.75
CA VAL A 119 14.40 -12.00 0.87
C VAL A 119 14.08 -11.55 -0.55
N ALA A 120 14.95 -10.74 -1.14
CA ALA A 120 14.87 -10.29 -2.53
C ALA A 120 16.00 -10.90 -3.36
N PRO A 121 15.74 -12.02 -4.08
CA PRO A 121 16.73 -12.65 -4.94
C PRO A 121 17.26 -11.73 -6.02
N ALA A 122 18.57 -11.75 -6.29
CA ALA A 122 19.20 -11.04 -7.40
C ALA A 122 20.41 -11.82 -7.91
N MET A 123 20.25 -12.42 -9.08
CA MET A 123 21.25 -13.27 -9.73
C MET A 123 20.98 -13.41 -11.23
N ASN A 124 21.87 -14.09 -11.96
CA ASN A 124 21.62 -14.48 -13.35
C ASN A 124 20.35 -15.34 -13.46
N THR A 125 19.64 -15.25 -14.59
CA THR A 125 18.38 -15.97 -14.84
C THR A 125 18.54 -17.49 -14.66
N ASN A 126 19.57 -18.09 -15.22
CA ASN A 126 19.79 -19.54 -15.11
C ASN A 126 20.05 -19.98 -13.66
N MET A 127 20.70 -19.13 -12.85
CA MET A 127 20.88 -19.36 -11.43
C MET A 127 19.54 -19.25 -10.68
N TYR A 128 18.71 -18.29 -11.04
CA TYR A 128 17.40 -18.09 -10.40
C TYR A 128 16.45 -19.24 -10.75
N GLU A 129 16.40 -19.65 -12.03
CA GLU A 129 15.52 -20.72 -12.52
C GLU A 129 16.06 -22.14 -12.18
N ASN A 130 17.28 -22.23 -11.67
CA ASN A 130 17.86 -23.50 -11.29
C ASN A 130 16.98 -24.20 -10.22
N PRO A 131 16.60 -25.48 -10.42
CA PRO A 131 15.75 -26.20 -9.47
C PRO A 131 16.23 -26.12 -8.02
N VAL A 132 17.55 -26.21 -7.77
CA VAL A 132 18.12 -26.09 -6.42
C VAL A 132 17.83 -24.72 -5.80
N THR A 133 17.89 -23.64 -6.58
CA THR A 133 17.56 -22.28 -6.09
C THR A 133 16.08 -22.18 -5.80
N GLN A 134 15.21 -22.71 -6.66
CA GLN A 134 13.75 -22.68 -6.46
C GLN A 134 13.36 -23.52 -5.23
N ASP A 135 13.93 -24.69 -5.03
CA ASP A 135 13.69 -25.53 -3.84
C ASP A 135 14.12 -24.81 -2.55
N ASN A 136 15.25 -24.12 -2.58
CA ASN A 136 15.73 -23.32 -1.45
C ASN A 136 14.78 -22.15 -1.14
N LEU A 137 14.25 -21.45 -2.16
CA LEU A 137 13.27 -20.38 -1.99
C LEU A 137 11.96 -20.92 -1.41
N GLU A 138 11.49 -22.07 -1.89
CA GLU A 138 10.28 -22.71 -1.35
C GLU A 138 10.49 -23.16 0.10
N THR A 139 11.66 -23.66 0.44
CA THR A 139 12.03 -23.99 1.82
C THR A 139 11.99 -22.75 2.71
N LEU A 140 12.50 -21.60 2.25
CA LEU A 140 12.41 -20.35 2.99
C LEU A 140 10.95 -19.88 3.17
N ARG A 141 10.09 -20.03 2.14
CA ARG A 141 8.64 -19.74 2.27
C ARG A 141 7.99 -20.58 3.37
N ARG A 142 8.28 -21.88 3.42
CA ARG A 142 7.80 -22.79 4.48
C ARG A 142 8.27 -22.36 5.88
N TYR A 143 9.43 -21.74 5.99
CA TYR A 143 9.95 -21.20 7.25
C TYR A 143 9.42 -19.79 7.58
N GLY A 144 8.46 -19.26 6.79
CA GLY A 144 7.80 -17.98 7.03
C GLY A 144 8.55 -16.75 6.51
N PHE A 145 9.59 -16.94 5.69
CA PHE A 145 10.23 -15.83 4.99
C PHE A 145 9.32 -15.28 3.89
N GLY A 146 9.24 -13.97 3.78
CA GLY A 146 8.61 -13.31 2.63
C GLY A 146 9.61 -13.25 1.48
N ILE A 147 9.28 -13.90 0.37
CA ILE A 147 10.11 -13.82 -0.85
C ILE A 147 9.54 -12.70 -1.74
N ILE A 148 10.40 -11.77 -2.10
CA ILE A 148 10.09 -10.70 -3.04
C ILE A 148 10.59 -11.14 -4.40
N ASP A 149 9.67 -11.47 -5.30
CA ASP A 149 10.03 -12.00 -6.61
C ASP A 149 10.88 -10.99 -7.40
N PRO A 150 11.93 -11.47 -8.09
CA PRO A 150 12.78 -10.60 -8.88
C PRO A 150 12.02 -10.02 -10.07
N ALA A 151 12.41 -8.82 -10.48
CA ALA A 151 11.89 -8.21 -11.70
C ALA A 151 12.41 -8.95 -12.96
N VAL A 152 11.57 -8.96 -13.98
CA VAL A 152 11.93 -9.44 -15.32
C VAL A 152 12.49 -8.27 -16.14
N GLY A 153 13.58 -8.51 -16.88
CA GLY A 153 14.19 -7.49 -17.73
C GLY A 153 15.65 -7.79 -18.07
N MET A 154 16.32 -6.85 -18.70
CA MET A 154 17.73 -6.96 -19.04
C MET A 154 18.59 -6.97 -17.77
N LEU A 155 19.43 -7.97 -17.63
CA LEU A 155 20.39 -8.15 -16.55
C LEU A 155 21.76 -7.51 -16.92
N ALA A 156 22.65 -7.40 -15.94
CA ALA A 156 24.00 -6.87 -16.18
C ALA A 156 24.83 -7.72 -17.16
N CYS A 157 24.55 -9.02 -17.28
CA CYS A 157 25.15 -9.93 -18.27
C CYS A 157 24.51 -9.82 -19.67
N LYS A 158 23.58 -8.88 -19.89
CA LYS A 158 22.81 -8.68 -21.13
C LYS A 158 21.76 -9.76 -21.44
N ASP A 159 21.59 -10.75 -20.59
CA ASP A 159 20.48 -11.69 -20.68
C ASP A 159 19.15 -11.00 -20.31
N VAL A 160 18.06 -11.45 -20.89
CA VAL A 160 16.70 -10.98 -20.57
C VAL A 160 15.95 -12.11 -19.87
N GLY A 161 15.51 -11.84 -18.64
CA GLY A 161 14.79 -12.85 -17.86
C GLY A 161 14.52 -12.40 -16.43
N ALA A 162 14.05 -13.33 -15.60
CA ALA A 162 13.89 -13.14 -14.16
C ALA A 162 15.26 -13.18 -13.46
N GLY A 163 15.42 -12.39 -12.38
CA GLY A 163 16.67 -12.38 -11.60
C GLY A 163 17.16 -10.98 -11.25
N LYS A 164 16.52 -9.94 -11.79
CA LYS A 164 16.85 -8.53 -11.50
C LYS A 164 16.25 -8.10 -10.16
N LEU A 165 17.07 -7.47 -9.29
CA LEU A 165 16.55 -6.85 -8.07
C LEU A 165 15.42 -5.87 -8.41
N PRO A 166 14.26 -5.94 -7.73
CA PRO A 166 13.17 -4.99 -7.93
C PRO A 166 13.59 -3.52 -7.75
N LYS A 167 12.71 -2.60 -8.11
CA LYS A 167 12.91 -1.18 -7.85
C LYS A 167 13.00 -0.93 -6.35
N GLU A 168 13.80 0.05 -5.99
CA GLU A 168 14.08 0.42 -4.60
C GLU A 168 12.80 0.82 -3.84
N GLU A 169 11.87 1.49 -4.52
CA GLU A 169 10.56 1.87 -3.97
C GLU A 169 9.72 0.65 -3.61
N LEU A 170 9.77 -0.42 -4.43
CA LEU A 170 9.03 -1.65 -4.13
C LEU A 170 9.61 -2.37 -2.92
N LEU A 171 10.94 -2.45 -2.79
CA LEU A 171 11.61 -3.02 -1.62
C LEU A 171 11.25 -2.24 -0.35
N TYR A 172 11.30 -0.90 -0.43
CA TYR A 172 10.88 -0.02 0.65
C TYR A 172 9.41 -0.23 1.02
N ASN A 173 8.51 -0.35 0.04
CA ASN A 173 7.09 -0.59 0.29
C ASN A 173 6.84 -1.95 0.96
N HIS A 174 7.62 -3.00 0.66
CA HIS A 174 7.57 -4.27 1.37
C HIS A 174 7.94 -4.10 2.85
N ILE A 175 8.96 -3.30 3.17
CA ILE A 175 9.31 -2.99 4.56
C ILE A 175 8.15 -2.28 5.26
N LEU A 176 7.60 -1.22 4.65
CA LEU A 176 6.45 -0.50 5.21
C LEU A 176 5.25 -1.41 5.41
N GLN A 177 4.95 -2.26 4.42
CA GLN A 177 3.85 -3.23 4.49
C GLN A 177 3.95 -4.11 5.74
N GLU A 178 5.14 -4.48 6.18
CA GLU A 178 5.31 -5.37 7.33
C GLU A 178 5.29 -4.63 8.68
N ILE A 179 5.92 -3.45 8.79
CA ILE A 179 6.21 -2.87 10.11
C ILE A 179 5.54 -1.53 10.41
N LEU A 180 4.91 -0.87 9.42
CA LEU A 180 4.40 0.49 9.62
C LEU A 180 3.18 0.53 10.55
N CYS A 181 2.27 -0.45 10.43
CA CYS A 181 1.03 -0.51 11.19
C CYS A 181 0.85 -1.87 11.87
N PRO A 182 0.12 -1.94 13.00
CA PRO A 182 -0.39 -3.20 13.55
C PRO A 182 -1.23 -3.93 12.50
N LYS A 183 -1.28 -5.27 12.55
CA LYS A 183 -2.05 -6.10 11.61
C LYS A 183 -3.45 -6.42 12.15
N ASP A 184 -4.15 -5.40 12.62
CA ASP A 184 -5.47 -5.48 13.25
C ASP A 184 -6.64 -5.70 12.27
N LEU A 185 -6.38 -5.64 10.96
CA LEU A 185 -7.28 -6.06 9.89
C LEU A 185 -6.84 -7.37 9.21
N ALA A 186 -5.93 -8.14 9.83
CA ALA A 186 -5.51 -9.42 9.26
C ALA A 186 -6.71 -10.37 9.06
N GLY A 187 -6.80 -10.99 7.88
CA GLY A 187 -7.89 -11.87 7.49
C GLY A 187 -9.20 -11.18 7.09
N LYS A 188 -9.27 -9.84 7.17
CA LYS A 188 -10.44 -9.07 6.71
C LYS A 188 -10.35 -8.75 5.23
N LYS A 189 -11.48 -8.88 4.51
CA LYS A 189 -11.65 -8.46 3.13
C LYS A 189 -12.25 -7.07 3.08
N VAL A 190 -11.56 -6.12 2.46
CA VAL A 190 -11.96 -4.70 2.41
C VAL A 190 -12.13 -4.26 0.96
N LEU A 191 -13.28 -3.68 0.63
CA LEU A 191 -13.51 -3.03 -0.64
C LEU A 191 -13.52 -1.52 -0.46
N VAL A 192 -12.69 -0.83 -1.24
CA VAL A 192 -12.63 0.65 -1.27
C VAL A 192 -13.00 1.13 -2.66
N THR A 193 -13.85 2.15 -2.77
CA THR A 193 -14.08 2.83 -4.05
C THR A 193 -13.33 4.15 -4.09
N ALA A 194 -12.76 4.51 -5.26
CA ALA A 194 -11.98 5.73 -5.42
C ALA A 194 -12.16 6.39 -6.80
N GLY A 195 -11.68 7.61 -6.92
CA GLY A 195 -11.71 8.37 -8.17
C GLY A 195 -13.10 8.85 -8.55
N PRO A 196 -13.21 9.58 -9.68
CA PRO A 196 -14.47 9.95 -10.28
C PRO A 196 -14.98 8.86 -11.20
N THR A 197 -16.29 8.80 -11.42
CA THR A 197 -16.84 8.15 -12.61
C THR A 197 -16.90 9.15 -13.77
N CYS A 198 -16.83 8.64 -15.00
CA CYS A 198 -16.84 9.39 -16.22
C CYS A 198 -18.01 8.91 -17.07
N GLU A 199 -19.04 9.73 -17.24
CA GLU A 199 -20.21 9.37 -18.00
C GLU A 199 -20.06 9.90 -19.44
N PRO A 200 -20.02 9.04 -20.46
CA PRO A 200 -19.82 9.47 -21.84
C PRO A 200 -21.00 10.31 -22.34
N VAL A 201 -20.69 11.40 -23.00
CA VAL A 201 -21.64 12.25 -23.76
C VAL A 201 -21.57 11.90 -25.24
N ASP A 202 -20.35 11.77 -25.75
CA ASP A 202 -19.99 11.35 -27.09
C ASP A 202 -18.59 10.70 -27.05
N PRO A 203 -17.99 10.18 -28.13
CA PRO A 203 -16.67 9.58 -28.13
C PRO A 203 -15.52 10.49 -27.67
N VAL A 204 -15.77 11.77 -27.48
CA VAL A 204 -14.75 12.79 -27.15
C VAL A 204 -15.03 13.46 -25.80
N ARG A 205 -16.30 13.57 -25.40
CA ARG A 205 -16.70 14.36 -24.22
C ARG A 205 -17.30 13.47 -23.14
N ILE A 206 -16.99 13.81 -21.90
CA ILE A 206 -17.49 13.12 -20.70
C ILE A 206 -18.07 14.13 -19.72
N TYR A 207 -19.02 13.67 -18.92
CA TYR A 207 -19.49 14.33 -17.71
C TYR A 207 -18.85 13.63 -16.50
N THR A 208 -18.19 14.37 -15.60
CA THR A 208 -17.44 13.81 -14.50
C THR A 208 -17.32 14.79 -13.31
N ASN A 209 -16.94 14.25 -12.16
CA ASN A 209 -16.62 14.99 -10.95
C ASN A 209 -15.14 15.38 -10.90
N ARG A 210 -14.80 16.48 -10.20
CA ARG A 210 -13.42 16.94 -10.01
C ARG A 210 -12.63 16.14 -8.97
N SER A 211 -12.93 14.86 -8.77
CA SER A 211 -12.25 14.04 -7.79
C SER A 211 -10.88 13.58 -8.30
N SER A 212 -9.85 13.68 -7.47
CA SER A 212 -8.51 13.17 -7.75
C SER A 212 -8.31 11.71 -7.33
N GLY A 213 -9.24 11.13 -6.54
CA GLY A 213 -9.11 9.78 -5.99
C GLY A 213 -8.19 9.65 -4.77
N LYS A 214 -7.40 10.68 -4.41
CA LYS A 214 -6.36 10.61 -3.37
C LYS A 214 -6.85 10.03 -2.03
N MET A 215 -8.07 10.37 -1.59
CA MET A 215 -8.59 9.87 -0.31
C MET A 215 -8.86 8.36 -0.34
N GLY A 216 -9.52 7.87 -1.40
CA GLY A 216 -9.77 6.44 -1.56
C GLY A 216 -8.49 5.61 -1.69
N TYR A 217 -7.49 6.13 -2.40
CA TYR A 217 -6.16 5.49 -2.49
C TYR A 217 -5.45 5.46 -1.13
N ALA A 218 -5.54 6.53 -0.33
CA ALA A 218 -4.98 6.57 1.02
C ALA A 218 -5.66 5.56 1.96
N LEU A 219 -7.01 5.43 1.88
CA LEU A 219 -7.77 4.44 2.65
C LEU A 219 -7.41 3.00 2.25
N ALA A 220 -7.34 2.71 0.95
CA ALA A 220 -6.95 1.39 0.45
C ALA A 220 -5.53 1.01 0.92
N ARG A 221 -4.58 1.95 0.85
CA ARG A 221 -3.22 1.77 1.38
C ARG A 221 -3.24 1.51 2.88
N GLU A 222 -3.97 2.30 3.66
CA GLU A 222 -4.04 2.14 5.11
C GLU A 222 -4.63 0.78 5.52
N CYS A 223 -5.73 0.35 4.89
CA CYS A 223 -6.30 -0.98 5.14
C CYS A 223 -5.31 -2.10 4.81
N SER A 224 -4.58 -1.99 3.69
CA SER A 224 -3.54 -2.95 3.31
C SER A 224 -2.38 -2.98 4.31
N LEU A 225 -1.88 -1.81 4.75
CA LEU A 225 -0.84 -1.72 5.78
C LEU A 225 -1.26 -2.37 7.10
N ARG A 226 -2.55 -2.37 7.43
CA ARG A 226 -3.14 -3.05 8.59
C ARG A 226 -3.42 -4.54 8.35
N GLY A 227 -3.05 -5.09 7.19
CA GLY A 227 -3.10 -6.52 6.92
C GLY A 227 -4.37 -7.02 6.24
N ALA A 228 -5.26 -6.13 5.80
CA ALA A 228 -6.45 -6.51 5.05
C ALA A 228 -6.13 -6.99 3.63
N ASP A 229 -6.96 -7.89 3.10
CA ASP A 229 -7.07 -8.17 1.67
C ASP A 229 -7.94 -7.08 1.02
N VAL A 230 -7.30 -6.17 0.28
CA VAL A 230 -7.95 -4.96 -0.22
C VAL A 230 -8.23 -5.02 -1.71
N THR A 231 -9.48 -4.79 -2.08
CA THR A 231 -9.92 -4.54 -3.46
C THR A 231 -10.25 -3.05 -3.62
N LEU A 232 -9.57 -2.37 -4.53
CA LEU A 232 -9.79 -0.97 -4.90
C LEU A 232 -10.53 -0.89 -6.22
N VAL A 233 -11.82 -0.54 -6.20
CA VAL A 233 -12.61 -0.25 -7.40
C VAL A 233 -12.46 1.23 -7.72
N THR A 234 -11.82 1.58 -8.82
CA THR A 234 -11.43 2.97 -9.08
C THR A 234 -11.73 3.44 -10.49
N GLY A 235 -12.28 4.66 -10.58
CA GLY A 235 -12.30 5.41 -11.82
C GLY A 235 -10.87 5.84 -12.22
N LYS A 236 -10.74 6.38 -13.42
CA LYS A 236 -9.45 6.81 -13.97
C LYS A 236 -8.83 7.94 -13.14
N THR A 237 -7.62 7.71 -12.66
CA THR A 237 -6.80 8.69 -11.94
C THR A 237 -5.36 8.65 -12.44
N SER A 238 -4.55 9.65 -12.06
CA SER A 238 -3.10 9.66 -12.29
C SER A 238 -2.29 9.07 -11.14
N LEU A 239 -2.97 8.46 -10.15
CA LEU A 239 -2.33 7.93 -8.95
C LEU A 239 -1.84 6.50 -9.19
N GLU A 240 -0.66 6.19 -8.68
CA GLU A 240 -0.16 4.82 -8.59
C GLU A 240 -0.79 4.13 -7.36
N PRO A 241 -1.43 2.96 -7.53
CA PRO A 241 -1.99 2.23 -6.42
C PRO A 241 -0.89 1.63 -5.53
N TRP A 242 -1.22 1.41 -4.26
CA TRP A 242 -0.33 0.68 -3.36
C TRP A 242 -0.08 -0.74 -3.90
N PRO A 243 1.17 -1.24 -3.96
CA PRO A 243 1.50 -2.50 -4.67
C PRO A 243 0.79 -3.75 -4.17
N PHE A 244 0.27 -3.71 -2.95
CA PHE A 244 -0.38 -4.86 -2.29
C PHE A 244 -1.92 -4.79 -2.33
N VAL A 245 -2.47 -3.92 -3.17
CA VAL A 245 -3.92 -3.73 -3.34
C VAL A 245 -4.34 -4.27 -4.70
N LYS A 246 -5.42 -5.05 -4.72
CA LYS A 246 -6.03 -5.52 -5.97
C LYS A 246 -6.85 -4.40 -6.59
N VAL A 247 -6.48 -3.98 -7.79
CA VAL A 247 -7.15 -2.88 -8.50
C VAL A 247 -8.17 -3.41 -9.50
N VAL A 248 -9.37 -2.85 -9.46
CA VAL A 248 -10.45 -3.09 -10.42
C VAL A 248 -10.77 -1.75 -11.08
N PRO A 249 -10.28 -1.50 -12.30
CA PRO A 249 -10.56 -0.25 -13.01
C PRO A 249 -11.99 -0.22 -13.55
N ILE A 250 -12.62 0.93 -13.45
CA ILE A 250 -13.94 1.22 -14.04
C ILE A 250 -13.92 2.59 -14.69
N GLU A 251 -14.93 2.87 -15.50
CA GLU A 251 -15.14 4.16 -16.14
C GLU A 251 -16.43 4.82 -15.67
N THR A 252 -17.57 4.13 -15.76
CA THR A 252 -18.90 4.68 -15.52
C THR A 252 -19.45 4.35 -14.12
N ALA A 253 -20.48 5.10 -13.69
CA ALA A 253 -21.23 4.82 -12.47
C ALA A 253 -21.88 3.44 -12.50
N GLN A 254 -22.34 3.00 -13.69
CA GLN A 254 -22.93 1.66 -13.87
C GLN A 254 -21.88 0.58 -13.61
N GLN A 255 -20.70 0.69 -14.22
CA GLN A 255 -19.61 -0.27 -13.99
C GLN A 255 -19.20 -0.31 -12.52
N MET A 256 -19.10 0.85 -11.86
CA MET A 256 -18.80 0.88 -10.43
C MET A 256 -19.89 0.20 -9.60
N PHE A 257 -21.16 0.42 -9.95
CA PHE A 257 -22.28 -0.24 -9.29
C PHE A 257 -22.19 -1.76 -9.42
N ASP A 258 -21.97 -2.26 -10.62
CA ASP A 258 -21.92 -3.71 -10.91
C ASP A 258 -20.73 -4.37 -10.20
N GLU A 259 -19.54 -3.76 -10.28
CA GLU A 259 -18.31 -4.28 -9.63
C GLU A 259 -18.41 -4.27 -8.11
N VAL A 260 -19.00 -3.24 -7.51
CA VAL A 260 -19.15 -3.15 -6.07
C VAL A 260 -20.23 -4.10 -5.57
N THR A 261 -21.41 -4.14 -6.20
CA THR A 261 -22.52 -4.95 -5.69
C THR A 261 -22.30 -6.45 -5.88
N SER A 262 -21.58 -6.85 -6.93
CA SER A 262 -21.22 -8.27 -7.13
C SER A 262 -20.23 -8.80 -6.08
N ARG A 263 -19.33 -7.94 -5.58
CA ARG A 263 -18.33 -8.32 -4.58
C ARG A 263 -18.77 -8.10 -3.14
N ALA A 264 -19.73 -7.21 -2.93
CA ALA A 264 -20.18 -6.82 -1.60
C ALA A 264 -20.48 -7.97 -0.63
N PRO A 265 -21.13 -9.10 -1.06
CA PRO A 265 -21.46 -10.19 -0.15
C PRO A 265 -20.23 -10.87 0.50
N GLU A 266 -19.06 -10.77 -0.12
CA GLU A 266 -17.82 -11.39 0.37
C GLU A 266 -16.95 -10.46 1.22
N MET A 267 -17.34 -9.18 1.35
CA MET A 267 -16.53 -8.16 2.03
C MET A 267 -16.93 -8.01 3.49
N ASP A 268 -15.93 -7.93 4.37
CA ASP A 268 -16.16 -7.57 5.78
C ASP A 268 -16.38 -6.06 5.95
N ILE A 269 -15.68 -5.25 5.14
CA ILE A 269 -15.72 -3.79 5.21
C ILE A 269 -15.85 -3.21 3.81
N ILE A 270 -16.77 -2.25 3.64
CA ILE A 270 -16.91 -1.49 2.41
C ILE A 270 -16.76 0.01 2.70
N ILE A 271 -15.81 0.68 2.03
CA ILE A 271 -15.55 2.12 2.16
C ILE A 271 -15.84 2.78 0.82
N LYS A 272 -16.96 3.50 0.74
CA LYS A 272 -17.41 4.17 -0.47
C LYS A 272 -16.89 5.61 -0.52
N ALA A 273 -15.66 5.82 -1.03
CA ALA A 273 -15.00 7.13 -1.10
C ALA A 273 -14.95 7.73 -2.52
N ALA A 274 -15.42 7.00 -3.53
CA ALA A 274 -15.50 7.49 -4.91
C ALA A 274 -16.49 8.63 -5.08
N ALA A 275 -16.21 9.55 -6.01
CA ALA A 275 -17.11 10.58 -6.45
C ALA A 275 -17.92 10.07 -7.67
N VAL A 276 -18.98 9.33 -7.39
CA VAL A 276 -19.88 8.77 -8.40
C VAL A 276 -20.81 9.86 -8.91
N ALA A 277 -21.02 9.92 -10.22
CA ALA A 277 -21.98 10.83 -10.80
C ALA A 277 -23.42 10.39 -10.47
N ASP A 278 -24.22 11.30 -9.90
CA ASP A 278 -25.65 11.06 -9.59
C ASP A 278 -26.54 11.05 -10.84
N TYR A 279 -26.00 11.58 -11.93
CA TYR A 279 -26.69 11.68 -13.22
C TYR A 279 -25.75 11.28 -14.34
N ARG A 280 -26.31 10.66 -15.40
CA ARG A 280 -25.63 10.35 -16.67
C ARG A 280 -26.43 10.83 -17.84
N PRO A 281 -25.80 11.12 -19.01
CA PRO A 281 -26.54 11.39 -20.24
C PRO A 281 -27.49 10.23 -20.56
N LYS A 282 -28.77 10.55 -20.83
CA LYS A 282 -29.79 9.57 -21.19
C LYS A 282 -29.47 8.88 -22.53
N THR A 283 -28.83 9.62 -23.43
CA THR A 283 -28.41 9.14 -24.75
C THR A 283 -26.97 9.52 -24.96
N VAL A 284 -26.14 8.54 -25.33
CA VAL A 284 -24.74 8.74 -25.72
C VAL A 284 -24.69 8.79 -27.23
N ALA A 285 -24.10 9.84 -27.80
CA ALA A 285 -23.96 9.97 -29.25
C ALA A 285 -22.85 9.08 -29.77
N ASP A 286 -23.09 8.30 -30.84
CA ASP A 286 -22.08 7.45 -31.49
C ASP A 286 -21.00 8.25 -32.21
N GLN A 287 -21.29 9.49 -32.56
CA GLN A 287 -20.40 10.41 -33.25
C GLN A 287 -20.20 11.68 -32.42
N LYS A 288 -18.99 12.27 -32.55
CA LYS A 288 -18.72 13.58 -31.94
C LYS A 288 -19.80 14.58 -32.30
N LEU A 289 -20.49 15.12 -31.31
CA LEU A 289 -21.50 16.16 -31.50
C LEU A 289 -20.88 17.41 -32.12
N LYS A 290 -21.38 17.81 -33.29
CA LYS A 290 -20.89 18.99 -34.00
C LYS A 290 -21.44 20.26 -33.37
N LYS A 291 -20.68 21.36 -33.46
CA LYS A 291 -21.15 22.69 -33.03
C LYS A 291 -22.25 23.12 -33.99
N GLY A 292 -23.43 23.45 -33.47
CA GLY A 292 -24.52 24.07 -34.20
C GLY A 292 -24.63 25.61 -33.90
N ASP A 293 -25.55 26.27 -34.56
CA ASP A 293 -25.74 27.72 -34.42
C ASP A 293 -26.64 28.14 -33.23
N GLY A 294 -27.07 27.16 -32.41
CA GLY A 294 -27.95 27.39 -31.26
C GLY A 294 -27.45 26.79 -29.95
N GLU A 295 -28.32 26.82 -28.96
CA GLU A 295 -28.07 26.21 -27.65
C GLU A 295 -27.91 24.71 -27.78
N PHE A 296 -27.04 24.15 -26.93
CA PHE A 296 -26.80 22.73 -26.85
C PHE A 296 -27.41 22.19 -25.54
N THR A 297 -28.43 21.33 -25.66
CA THR A 297 -29.12 20.72 -24.51
C THR A 297 -28.80 19.25 -24.39
N LEU A 298 -28.44 18.80 -23.20
CA LEU A 298 -28.28 17.38 -22.83
C LEU A 298 -29.35 16.98 -21.81
N THR A 299 -30.01 15.88 -22.07
CA THR A 299 -30.93 15.27 -21.10
C THR A 299 -30.18 14.25 -20.26
N PHE A 300 -30.34 14.38 -18.94
CA PHE A 300 -29.73 13.48 -17.97
C PHE A 300 -30.79 12.59 -17.30
N GLU A 301 -30.39 11.38 -16.95
CA GLU A 301 -31.15 10.46 -16.10
C GLU A 301 -30.35 10.12 -14.83
N ARG A 302 -31.04 9.68 -13.77
CA ARG A 302 -30.40 9.31 -12.50
C ARG A 302 -29.63 8.01 -12.64
N THR A 303 -28.47 7.94 -12.02
CA THR A 303 -27.70 6.72 -11.83
C THR A 303 -28.20 5.92 -10.63
N GLN A 304 -27.73 4.68 -10.48
CA GLN A 304 -28.08 3.86 -9.33
C GLN A 304 -27.31 4.30 -8.08
N ASP A 305 -27.99 4.33 -6.94
CA ASP A 305 -27.41 4.71 -5.67
C ASP A 305 -26.73 3.50 -5.00
N ILE A 306 -25.41 3.40 -5.20
CA ILE A 306 -24.59 2.29 -4.68
C ILE A 306 -24.70 2.19 -3.15
N LEU A 307 -24.57 3.31 -2.41
CA LEU A 307 -24.58 3.28 -0.94
C LEU A 307 -25.94 2.81 -0.40
N LYS A 308 -27.03 3.25 -1.03
CA LYS A 308 -28.40 2.81 -0.68
C LYS A 308 -28.54 1.30 -0.89
N THR A 309 -28.17 0.83 -2.07
CA THR A 309 -28.26 -0.61 -2.43
C THR A 309 -27.43 -1.48 -1.50
N LEU A 310 -26.22 -1.03 -1.13
CA LEU A 310 -25.37 -1.74 -0.17
C LEU A 310 -26.03 -1.80 1.21
N GLY A 311 -26.56 -0.68 1.70
CA GLY A 311 -27.22 -0.64 3.02
C GLY A 311 -28.48 -1.48 3.11
N GLU A 312 -29.26 -1.57 2.03
CA GLU A 312 -30.45 -2.43 1.93
C GLU A 312 -30.11 -3.93 1.92
N ARG A 313 -28.94 -4.30 1.37
CA ARG A 313 -28.49 -5.69 1.20
C ARG A 313 -27.41 -6.09 2.22
N LYS A 314 -27.04 -5.21 3.12
CA LYS A 314 -25.91 -5.39 4.08
C LYS A 314 -26.11 -6.66 4.93
N PRO A 315 -25.19 -7.66 4.83
CA PRO A 315 -25.23 -8.81 5.73
C PRO A 315 -24.86 -8.39 7.17
N GLN A 316 -25.29 -9.21 8.13
CA GLN A 316 -24.90 -9.02 9.53
C GLN A 316 -23.39 -9.14 9.69
N GLY A 317 -22.78 -8.21 10.41
CA GLY A 317 -21.35 -8.16 10.67
C GLY A 317 -20.53 -7.42 9.60
N GLN A 318 -21.13 -7.03 8.46
CA GLN A 318 -20.46 -6.19 7.47
C GLN A 318 -20.49 -4.72 7.89
N PHE A 319 -19.35 -4.05 7.81
CA PHE A 319 -19.21 -2.62 8.10
C PHE A 319 -19.29 -1.78 6.83
N LEU A 320 -20.20 -0.82 6.79
CA LEU A 320 -20.43 0.06 5.64
C LEU A 320 -20.09 1.51 5.99
N CYS A 321 -19.05 2.05 5.37
CA CYS A 321 -18.62 3.45 5.47
C CYS A 321 -18.92 4.20 4.18
N GLY A 322 -19.65 5.32 4.28
CA GLY A 322 -19.90 6.22 3.17
C GLY A 322 -19.16 7.54 3.34
N PHE A 323 -18.99 8.26 2.23
CA PHE A 323 -18.51 9.65 2.24
C PHE A 323 -19.64 10.60 1.89
N SER A 324 -19.65 11.76 2.50
CA SER A 324 -20.52 12.88 2.12
C SER A 324 -19.71 14.12 1.88
N MET A 325 -20.24 14.98 1.03
CA MET A 325 -19.70 16.27 0.71
C MET A 325 -20.85 17.25 0.72
N GLU A 326 -20.88 18.08 1.74
CA GLU A 326 -21.96 19.00 1.98
C GLU A 326 -21.38 20.42 2.10
N THR A 327 -22.07 21.36 1.52
CA THR A 327 -21.73 22.79 1.60
C THR A 327 -22.50 23.51 2.70
N GLU A 328 -23.66 22.97 3.10
CA GLU A 328 -24.56 23.53 4.11
C GLU A 328 -25.13 22.41 4.99
N ASN A 329 -25.40 22.70 6.27
CA ASN A 329 -25.99 21.78 7.25
C ASN A 329 -25.33 20.40 7.27
N MET A 330 -23.99 20.39 7.19
CA MET A 330 -23.18 19.18 6.99
C MET A 330 -23.52 18.07 8.00
N LEU A 331 -23.67 18.40 9.28
CA LEU A 331 -23.93 17.39 10.32
C LEU A 331 -25.32 16.77 10.17
N GLU A 332 -26.36 17.60 10.05
CA GLU A 332 -27.74 17.11 9.90
C GLU A 332 -27.93 16.26 8.65
N ASN A 333 -27.41 16.73 7.50
CA ASN A 333 -27.48 16.02 6.23
C ASN A 333 -26.75 14.68 6.29
N SER A 334 -25.55 14.66 6.92
CA SER A 334 -24.75 13.45 7.04
C SER A 334 -25.35 12.44 8.03
N GLN A 335 -25.96 12.90 9.13
CA GLN A 335 -26.71 12.04 10.05
C GLN A 335 -27.96 11.44 9.40
N ALA A 336 -28.71 12.25 8.64
CA ALA A 336 -29.84 11.76 7.87
C ALA A 336 -29.41 10.74 6.81
N LYS A 337 -28.27 10.96 6.17
CA LYS A 337 -27.68 10.04 5.19
C LYS A 337 -27.26 8.72 5.84
N LEU A 338 -26.64 8.76 7.03
CA LEU A 338 -26.26 7.58 7.81
C LEU A 338 -27.47 6.67 8.04
N ALA A 339 -28.57 7.24 8.57
CA ALA A 339 -29.80 6.48 8.86
C ALA A 339 -30.48 5.98 7.58
N LYS A 340 -30.67 6.87 6.59
CA LYS A 340 -31.37 6.57 5.32
C LYS A 340 -30.67 5.50 4.49
N LYS A 341 -29.34 5.42 4.56
CA LYS A 341 -28.53 4.46 3.80
C LYS A 341 -28.11 3.23 4.62
N ASN A 342 -28.56 3.10 5.86
CA ASN A 342 -28.19 2.02 6.78
C ASN A 342 -26.66 1.82 6.84
N ALA A 343 -25.89 2.92 6.78
CA ALA A 343 -24.45 2.90 6.93
C ALA A 343 -24.07 2.85 8.41
N ASP A 344 -22.87 2.38 8.72
CA ASP A 344 -22.34 2.35 10.10
C ASP A 344 -21.54 3.63 10.40
N MET A 345 -20.98 4.22 9.34
CA MET A 345 -20.19 5.44 9.43
C MET A 345 -20.35 6.30 8.18
N ILE A 346 -20.41 7.61 8.36
CA ILE A 346 -20.27 8.61 7.29
C ILE A 346 -19.07 9.50 7.61
N VAL A 347 -18.21 9.68 6.62
CA VAL A 347 -17.11 10.64 6.67
C VAL A 347 -17.51 11.87 5.87
N ALA A 348 -17.74 12.97 6.54
CA ALA A 348 -18.14 14.23 5.93
C ALA A 348 -16.93 15.13 5.66
N ASN A 349 -16.76 15.56 4.41
CA ASN A 349 -15.75 16.52 4.00
C ASN A 349 -16.27 17.94 4.14
N ASN A 350 -15.50 18.81 4.83
CA ASN A 350 -15.82 20.22 4.95
C ASN A 350 -15.13 21.04 3.85
N LEU A 351 -15.87 21.42 2.82
CA LEU A 351 -15.34 22.22 1.69
C LEU A 351 -15.12 23.71 2.00
N LYS A 352 -15.63 24.21 3.12
CA LYS A 352 -15.54 25.66 3.48
C LYS A 352 -14.16 26.00 4.07
N VAL A 353 -13.36 25.00 4.45
CA VAL A 353 -12.05 25.23 5.05
C VAL A 353 -10.98 25.32 3.95
N ALA A 354 -10.19 26.38 3.96
CA ALA A 354 -9.06 26.51 3.06
C ALA A 354 -8.06 25.35 3.28
N GLY A 355 -7.66 24.67 2.19
CA GLY A 355 -6.81 23.48 2.25
C GLY A 355 -7.57 22.15 2.34
N ALA A 356 -8.90 22.16 2.55
CA ALA A 356 -9.76 20.98 2.48
C ALA A 356 -10.40 20.92 1.09
N GLY A 357 -10.04 19.94 0.27
CA GLY A 357 -10.62 19.80 -1.08
C GLY A 357 -10.13 18.61 -1.87
N PHE A 358 -10.71 18.40 -3.05
CA PHE A 358 -10.43 17.25 -3.90
C PHE A 358 -8.98 17.17 -4.38
N ALA A 359 -8.39 18.29 -4.78
CA ALA A 359 -7.08 18.36 -5.42
C ALA A 359 -5.92 18.40 -4.43
N GLY A 360 -6.12 18.90 -3.20
CA GLY A 360 -5.09 19.06 -2.18
C GLY A 360 -4.61 17.71 -1.59
N ASP A 361 -3.50 17.76 -0.88
CA ASP A 361 -2.94 16.62 -0.13
C ASP A 361 -3.45 16.56 1.32
N THR A 362 -4.15 17.61 1.75
CA THR A 362 -4.74 17.75 3.08
C THR A 362 -6.28 17.61 3.02
N ASN A 363 -6.87 17.35 4.18
CA ASN A 363 -8.32 17.30 4.34
C ASN A 363 -8.73 17.69 5.77
N VAL A 364 -9.97 18.17 5.89
CA VAL A 364 -10.69 18.36 7.16
C VAL A 364 -11.95 17.51 7.07
N VAL A 365 -12.05 16.51 7.91
CA VAL A 365 -13.17 15.58 7.88
C VAL A 365 -13.81 15.44 9.25
N THR A 366 -15.11 15.18 9.25
CA THR A 366 -15.88 14.82 10.43
C THR A 366 -16.34 13.38 10.28
N ILE A 367 -15.98 12.54 11.24
CA ILE A 367 -16.42 11.14 11.31
C ILE A 367 -17.73 11.11 12.09
N ILE A 368 -18.78 10.57 11.49
CA ILE A 368 -20.13 10.52 12.03
C ILE A 368 -20.57 9.05 12.09
N THR A 369 -20.94 8.62 13.27
CA THR A 369 -21.52 7.29 13.53
C THR A 369 -22.88 7.45 14.22
N ARG A 370 -23.53 6.37 14.60
CA ARG A 370 -24.82 6.44 15.33
C ARG A 370 -24.66 7.11 16.69
N ASP A 371 -23.51 6.94 17.33
CA ASP A 371 -23.29 7.31 18.73
C ASP A 371 -22.36 8.53 18.88
N THR A 372 -21.54 8.81 17.90
CA THR A 372 -20.47 9.81 18.02
C THR A 372 -20.33 10.69 16.77
N VAL A 373 -19.90 11.91 17.02
CA VAL A 373 -19.43 12.86 16.00
C VAL A 373 -18.03 13.28 16.41
N LYS A 374 -17.04 13.03 15.55
CA LYS A 374 -15.64 13.35 15.80
C LYS A 374 -15.10 14.22 14.67
N GLU A 375 -14.80 15.47 14.97
CA GLU A 375 -14.15 16.40 14.05
C GLU A 375 -12.64 16.19 14.08
N LEU A 376 -12.03 16.03 12.90
CA LEU A 376 -10.58 15.94 12.76
C LEU A 376 -10.02 17.29 12.27
N PRO A 377 -8.90 17.75 12.82
CA PRO A 377 -8.24 18.96 12.35
C PRO A 377 -7.72 18.80 10.92
N LEU A 378 -7.25 19.89 10.32
CA LEU A 378 -6.55 19.84 9.04
C LEU A 378 -5.33 18.93 9.15
N MET A 379 -5.29 17.88 8.35
CA MET A 379 -4.22 16.90 8.31
C MET A 379 -4.02 16.35 6.90
N SER A 380 -2.93 15.63 6.67
CA SER A 380 -2.73 14.93 5.41
C SER A 380 -3.82 13.87 5.17
N LYS A 381 -4.09 13.54 3.90
CA LYS A 381 -5.05 12.46 3.57
C LYS A 381 -4.60 11.10 4.08
N GLN A 382 -3.31 10.88 4.28
CA GLN A 382 -2.78 9.65 4.89
C GLN A 382 -3.10 9.58 6.38
N GLU A 383 -2.90 10.69 7.12
CA GLU A 383 -3.28 10.78 8.53
C GLU A 383 -4.79 10.66 8.70
N ALA A 384 -5.59 11.32 7.84
CA ALA A 384 -7.03 11.18 7.85
C ALA A 384 -7.47 9.73 7.59
N ALA A 385 -6.85 9.03 6.64
CA ALA A 385 -7.10 7.61 6.40
C ALA A 385 -6.78 6.75 7.62
N HIS A 386 -5.65 7.02 8.30
CA HIS A 386 -5.28 6.35 9.54
C HIS A 386 -6.33 6.51 10.64
N GLN A 387 -6.84 7.75 10.85
CA GLN A 387 -7.90 8.02 11.82
C GLN A 387 -9.23 7.35 11.46
N ILE A 388 -9.63 7.41 10.18
CA ILE A 388 -10.86 6.80 9.68
C ILE A 388 -10.83 5.29 9.83
N VAL A 389 -9.75 4.64 9.39
CA VAL A 389 -9.61 3.18 9.50
C VAL A 389 -9.46 2.75 10.96
N GLY A 390 -8.78 3.55 11.79
CA GLY A 390 -8.72 3.35 13.25
C GLY A 390 -10.11 3.35 13.90
N GLU A 391 -10.98 4.28 13.51
CA GLU A 391 -12.38 4.32 13.99
C GLU A 391 -13.19 3.12 13.50
N ILE A 392 -12.98 2.65 12.26
CA ILE A 392 -13.60 1.43 11.76
C ILE A 392 -13.17 0.23 12.60
N VAL A 393 -11.87 0.03 12.82
CA VAL A 393 -11.33 -1.08 13.60
C VAL A 393 -11.89 -1.12 15.02
N SER A 394 -11.98 0.04 15.68
CA SER A 394 -12.52 0.12 17.05
C SER A 394 -13.99 -0.33 17.18
N ARG A 395 -14.70 -0.46 16.05
CA ARG A 395 -16.13 -0.82 15.98
C ARG A 395 -16.39 -2.20 15.39
N LEU A 396 -15.36 -2.91 14.99
CA LEU A 396 -15.51 -4.28 14.45
C LEU A 396 -15.65 -5.33 15.55
N GLY A 397 -15.47 -4.99 16.82
CA GLY A 397 -15.65 -5.87 18.00
C GLY A 397 -14.42 -6.66 18.31
#